data_d29d623bd5950988987f47173dda6d74
#
_entry.id   d29d623bd5950988987f47173dda6d74
#
_cell.length_a   1.000
_cell.length_b   1.000
_cell.length_c   1.000
_cell.angle_alpha   90.00
_cell.angle_beta   90.00
_cell.angle_gamma   90.00
#
_symmetry.space_group_name_H-M   'P 1'
#
loop_
_entity.id
_entity.type
_entity.pdbx_description
1 polymer ?
#
loop_
_entity_poly.entity_id
_entity_poly.type
_entity_poly.pdbx_seq_one_letter_code
_entity_poly.pdbx_strand_id
1 'polypeptide(L)'
;RRRVGIVFQDPDNQLFLASVYQEISFGPMNLGMREEDVKREVEQVIEKLEITPFRERPAHALSGGQKKQVSIADVLVMHPEVVILDEPAAALDAKHAKIVREIVDKMAAEGITVLMATHNIDYALEWADEIVLMQEGRVLLQGDPVTVCRNQEALQMANQEPPAVLTLYKKLVEKGVLKQEGNVPRSLAQLGRYIDEQEQG
;
A
#
# COMPACT_ATOMS: atom_id res chain seq x y z
N ARG A 1 -4.75 6.03 -20.94
CA ARG A 1 -3.60 6.54 -20.14
C ARG A 1 -4.00 7.29 -18.86
N ARG A 2 -5.20 7.90 -18.82
CA ARG A 2 -5.72 8.54 -17.58
C ARG A 2 -6.21 7.54 -16.53
N ARG A 3 -6.62 6.34 -16.94
CA ARG A 3 -7.32 5.39 -16.08
C ARG A 3 -6.41 4.58 -15.17
N VAL A 4 -5.13 4.42 -15.53
CA VAL A 4 -4.18 3.60 -14.78
C VAL A 4 -2.94 4.43 -14.46
N GLY A 5 -2.62 4.52 -13.18
CA GLY A 5 -1.43 5.13 -12.65
C GLY A 5 -0.45 4.08 -12.13
N ILE A 6 0.85 4.35 -12.21
CA ILE A 6 1.90 3.46 -11.71
C ILE A 6 2.84 4.26 -10.83
N VAL A 7 3.11 3.78 -9.64
CA VAL A 7 4.11 4.31 -8.70
C VAL A 7 5.24 3.29 -8.57
N PHE A 8 6.44 3.69 -8.97
CA PHE A 8 7.61 2.82 -8.94
C PHE A 8 8.15 2.60 -7.52
N GLN A 9 8.85 1.47 -7.32
CA GLN A 9 9.52 1.16 -6.07
C GLN A 9 10.51 2.26 -5.67
N ASP A 10 11.38 2.67 -6.59
CA ASP A 10 12.33 3.76 -6.39
C ASP A 10 11.74 5.09 -6.91
N PRO A 11 11.44 6.06 -6.02
CA PRO A 11 10.92 7.36 -6.44
C PRO A 11 11.89 8.17 -7.32
N ASP A 12 13.20 7.94 -7.24
CA ASP A 12 14.20 8.64 -8.06
C ASP A 12 14.09 8.29 -9.55
N ASN A 13 13.43 7.18 -9.89
CA ASN A 13 13.09 6.83 -11.27
C ASN A 13 11.84 7.56 -11.80
N GLN A 14 11.13 8.28 -10.94
CA GLN A 14 9.88 8.97 -11.27
C GLN A 14 10.02 10.48 -11.19
N LEU A 15 10.79 11.01 -10.21
CA LEU A 15 10.89 12.43 -9.87
C LEU A 15 12.13 13.06 -10.49
N PHE A 16 11.96 14.12 -11.28
CA PHE A 16 13.07 14.74 -12.05
C PHE A 16 12.97 16.27 -12.18
N LEU A 17 11.90 16.93 -11.72
CA LEU A 17 11.71 18.36 -11.88
C LEU A 17 12.30 19.19 -10.72
N ALA A 18 12.35 20.52 -10.93
CA ALA A 18 13.03 21.45 -10.04
C ALA A 18 12.28 21.71 -8.73
N SER A 19 10.97 21.45 -8.66
CA SER A 19 10.20 21.53 -7.43
C SER A 19 9.08 20.47 -7.40
N VAL A 20 8.63 20.11 -6.20
CA VAL A 20 7.50 19.20 -5.99
C VAL A 20 6.23 19.72 -6.67
N TYR A 21 5.97 21.03 -6.61
CA TYR A 21 4.82 21.61 -7.29
C TYR A 21 4.86 21.39 -8.80
N GLN A 22 6.03 21.58 -9.41
CA GLN A 22 6.21 21.34 -10.85
C GLN A 22 6.06 19.86 -11.18
N GLU A 23 6.61 18.98 -10.34
CA GLU A 23 6.50 17.53 -10.51
C GLU A 23 5.03 17.11 -10.61
N ILE A 24 4.23 17.44 -9.60
CA ILE A 24 2.81 17.09 -9.55
C ILE A 24 2.01 17.75 -10.69
N SER A 25 2.42 18.96 -11.14
CA SER A 25 1.77 19.65 -12.25
C SER A 25 2.04 19.03 -13.61
N PHE A 26 3.15 18.31 -13.77
CA PHE A 26 3.65 17.84 -15.06
C PHE A 26 2.68 16.90 -15.79
N GLY A 27 2.13 15.92 -15.08
CA GLY A 27 1.18 14.97 -15.64
C GLY A 27 -0.08 15.65 -16.21
N PRO A 28 -0.82 16.43 -15.40
CA PRO A 28 -2.00 17.17 -15.86
C PRO A 28 -1.73 18.14 -17.03
N MET A 29 -0.60 18.86 -16.99
CA MET A 29 -0.21 19.77 -18.08
C MET A 29 -0.01 19.00 -19.40
N ASN A 30 0.69 17.87 -19.37
CA ASN A 30 0.92 17.02 -20.55
C ASN A 30 -0.37 16.37 -21.08
N LEU A 31 -1.37 16.24 -20.24
CA LEU A 31 -2.70 15.79 -20.64
C LEU A 31 -3.54 16.91 -21.28
N GLY A 32 -3.02 18.13 -21.39
CA GLY A 32 -3.67 19.28 -21.97
C GLY A 32 -4.77 19.87 -21.10
N MET A 33 -4.70 19.71 -19.78
CA MET A 33 -5.60 20.39 -18.86
C MET A 33 -5.33 21.89 -18.88
N ARG A 34 -6.39 22.71 -18.66
CA ARG A 34 -6.25 24.16 -18.55
C ARG A 34 -5.43 24.51 -17.31
N GLU A 35 -4.63 25.55 -17.37
CA GLU A 35 -3.73 25.94 -16.27
C GLU A 35 -4.48 26.16 -14.94
N GLU A 36 -5.66 26.79 -14.98
CA GLU A 36 -6.49 26.98 -13.80
C GLU A 36 -6.95 25.67 -13.17
N ASP A 37 -7.32 24.67 -13.99
CA ASP A 37 -7.72 23.34 -13.52
C ASP A 37 -6.51 22.59 -12.94
N VAL A 38 -5.34 22.67 -13.61
CA VAL A 38 -4.07 22.10 -13.08
C VAL A 38 -3.77 22.65 -11.71
N LYS A 39 -3.79 23.98 -11.56
CA LYS A 39 -3.52 24.62 -10.26
C LYS A 39 -4.47 24.12 -9.18
N ARG A 40 -5.76 24.06 -9.45
CA ARG A 40 -6.77 23.58 -8.49
C ARG A 40 -6.49 22.13 -8.06
N GLU A 41 -6.29 21.21 -9.02
CA GLU A 41 -6.07 19.79 -8.73
C GLU A 41 -4.74 19.57 -7.98
N VAL A 42 -3.69 20.28 -8.36
CA VAL A 42 -2.38 20.21 -7.69
C VAL A 42 -2.48 20.70 -6.24
N GLU A 43 -3.15 21.83 -5.99
CA GLU A 43 -3.35 22.33 -4.62
C GLU A 43 -4.13 21.31 -3.76
N GLN A 44 -5.18 20.71 -4.31
CA GLN A 44 -5.98 19.72 -3.61
C GLN A 44 -5.17 18.47 -3.22
N VAL A 45 -4.36 17.94 -4.14
CA VAL A 45 -3.56 16.75 -3.84
C VAL A 45 -2.41 17.05 -2.89
N ILE A 46 -1.79 18.24 -2.97
CA ILE A 46 -0.76 18.72 -2.05
C ILE A 46 -1.31 18.80 -0.62
N GLU A 47 -2.50 19.39 -0.46
CA GLU A 47 -3.17 19.47 0.84
C GLU A 47 -3.56 18.09 1.36
N LYS A 48 -4.21 17.29 0.52
CA LYS A 48 -4.69 15.93 0.85
C LYS A 48 -3.58 15.01 1.34
N LEU A 49 -2.37 15.12 0.76
CA LEU A 49 -1.21 14.29 1.10
C LEU A 49 -0.22 14.97 2.03
N GLU A 50 -0.56 16.12 2.62
CA GLU A 50 0.27 16.86 3.58
C GLU A 50 1.65 17.27 3.01
N ILE A 51 1.72 17.56 1.72
CA ILE A 51 2.94 17.92 0.98
C ILE A 51 3.29 19.41 1.13
N THR A 52 2.36 20.25 1.59
CA THR A 52 2.49 21.70 1.73
C THR A 52 3.85 22.15 2.32
N PRO A 53 4.42 21.52 3.38
CA PRO A 53 5.66 22.00 4.00
C PRO A 53 6.91 21.91 3.09
N PHE A 54 6.85 21.11 2.03
CA PHE A 54 8.00 20.89 1.13
C PHE A 54 7.68 21.04 -0.35
N ARG A 55 6.53 21.63 -0.68
CA ARG A 55 6.02 21.81 -2.06
C ARG A 55 6.98 22.55 -3.01
N GLU A 56 7.79 23.48 -2.47
CA GLU A 56 8.74 24.26 -3.26
C GLU A 56 10.15 23.64 -3.29
N ARG A 57 10.35 22.53 -2.57
CA ARG A 57 11.66 21.86 -2.55
C ARG A 57 11.89 21.05 -3.81
N PRO A 58 13.14 20.97 -4.29
CA PRO A 58 13.47 20.04 -5.36
C PRO A 58 13.47 18.59 -4.86
N ALA A 59 13.17 17.64 -5.75
CA ALA A 59 13.05 16.24 -5.39
C ALA A 59 14.28 15.65 -4.68
N HIS A 60 15.48 16.07 -5.09
CA HIS A 60 16.73 15.60 -4.46
C HIS A 60 16.94 16.06 -3.00
N ALA A 61 16.22 17.10 -2.55
CA ALA A 61 16.28 17.60 -1.17
C ALA A 61 15.21 16.97 -0.25
N LEU A 62 14.46 15.98 -0.74
CA LEU A 62 13.43 15.28 0.01
C LEU A 62 13.98 14.01 0.66
N SER A 63 13.40 13.62 1.82
CA SER A 63 13.59 12.29 2.37
C SER A 63 12.93 11.21 1.49
N GLY A 64 13.35 9.94 1.63
CA GLY A 64 12.74 8.83 0.87
C GLY A 64 11.21 8.76 1.03
N GLY A 65 10.72 8.96 2.25
CA GLY A 65 9.27 8.98 2.51
C GLY A 65 8.55 10.16 1.85
N GLN A 66 9.14 11.35 1.87
CA GLN A 66 8.61 12.52 1.17
C GLN A 66 8.60 12.32 -0.35
N LYS A 67 9.67 11.74 -0.91
CA LYS A 67 9.72 11.36 -2.33
C LYS A 67 8.59 10.40 -2.69
N LYS A 68 8.34 9.39 -1.84
CA LYS A 68 7.24 8.43 -2.07
C LYS A 68 5.87 9.11 -2.03
N GLN A 69 5.62 10.04 -1.09
CA GLN A 69 4.39 10.84 -1.06
C GLN A 69 4.20 11.63 -2.37
N VAL A 70 5.26 12.27 -2.86
CA VAL A 70 5.23 13.02 -4.13
C VAL A 70 4.97 12.10 -5.31
N SER A 71 5.64 10.95 -5.40
CA SER A 71 5.40 9.96 -6.48
C SER A 71 3.96 9.46 -6.51
N ILE A 72 3.32 9.32 -5.35
CA ILE A 72 1.89 8.98 -5.27
C ILE A 72 1.03 10.18 -5.70
N ALA A 73 1.41 11.40 -5.29
CA ALA A 73 0.69 12.62 -5.68
C ALA A 73 0.68 12.84 -7.20
N ASP A 74 1.81 12.60 -7.89
CA ASP A 74 1.95 12.68 -9.34
C ASP A 74 0.93 11.82 -10.08
N VAL A 75 0.58 10.69 -9.48
CA VAL A 75 -0.39 9.76 -10.05
C VAL A 75 -1.81 10.18 -9.70
N LEU A 76 -2.07 10.50 -8.43
CA LEU A 76 -3.41 10.82 -7.93
C LEU A 76 -4.00 12.10 -8.50
N VAL A 77 -3.17 13.10 -8.81
CA VAL A 77 -3.61 14.37 -9.43
C VAL A 77 -4.31 14.17 -10.78
N MET A 78 -4.09 13.02 -11.42
CA MET A 78 -4.71 12.66 -12.70
C MET A 78 -6.02 11.87 -12.54
N HIS A 79 -6.50 11.67 -11.31
CA HIS A 79 -7.73 10.93 -10.98
C HIS A 79 -7.81 9.53 -11.64
N PRO A 80 -6.85 8.63 -11.38
CA PRO A 80 -6.86 7.29 -11.94
C PRO A 80 -7.98 6.44 -11.35
N GLU A 81 -8.48 5.48 -12.14
CA GLU A 81 -9.41 4.44 -11.67
C GLU A 81 -8.66 3.26 -11.05
N VAL A 82 -7.43 3.03 -11.50
CA VAL A 82 -6.55 1.95 -11.03
C VAL A 82 -5.17 2.53 -10.72
N VAL A 83 -4.62 2.19 -9.56
CA VAL A 83 -3.23 2.52 -9.17
C VAL A 83 -2.45 1.24 -8.94
N ILE A 84 -1.31 1.14 -9.61
CA ILE A 84 -0.35 0.05 -9.40
C ILE A 84 0.79 0.60 -8.53
N LEU A 85 1.05 -0.05 -7.41
CA LEU A 85 2.10 0.30 -6.46
C LEU A 85 3.14 -0.83 -6.43
N ASP A 86 4.39 -0.50 -6.73
CA ASP A 86 5.49 -1.43 -6.61
C ASP A 86 6.25 -1.15 -5.32
N GLU A 87 6.20 -2.10 -4.37
CA GLU A 87 6.83 -2.02 -3.04
C GLU A 87 6.70 -0.64 -2.37
N PRO A 88 5.47 -0.13 -2.16
CA PRO A 88 5.27 1.28 -1.79
C PRO A 88 5.86 1.67 -0.44
N ALA A 89 6.06 0.72 0.47
CA ALA A 89 6.62 0.95 1.80
C ALA A 89 8.08 0.47 1.95
N ALA A 90 8.70 -0.03 0.87
CA ALA A 90 10.09 -0.51 0.92
C ALA A 90 11.06 0.61 1.31
N ALA A 91 12.05 0.27 2.14
CA ALA A 91 13.11 1.18 2.61
C ALA A 91 12.62 2.45 3.35
N LEU A 92 11.35 2.50 3.77
CA LEU A 92 10.80 3.59 4.59
C LEU A 92 10.95 3.26 6.08
N ASP A 93 11.16 4.31 6.89
CA ASP A 93 11.01 4.20 8.33
C ASP A 93 9.54 3.96 8.72
N ALA A 94 9.31 3.55 9.97
CA ALA A 94 7.98 3.20 10.46
C ALA A 94 6.96 4.34 10.31
N LYS A 95 7.39 5.60 10.49
CA LYS A 95 6.52 6.77 10.36
C LYS A 95 6.05 6.95 8.92
N HIS A 96 6.98 6.96 7.97
CA HIS A 96 6.65 7.16 6.56
C HIS A 96 5.91 5.95 5.96
N ALA A 97 6.26 4.72 6.39
CA ALA A 97 5.52 3.53 6.00
C ALA A 97 4.05 3.61 6.44
N LYS A 98 3.79 4.12 7.66
CA LYS A 98 2.43 4.36 8.15
C LYS A 98 1.69 5.39 7.28
N ILE A 99 2.33 6.53 6.96
CA ILE A 99 1.73 7.56 6.09
C ILE A 99 1.35 6.97 4.72
N VAL A 100 2.24 6.18 4.11
CA VAL A 100 1.96 5.54 2.82
C VAL A 100 0.78 4.58 2.92
N ARG A 101 0.68 3.78 4.00
CA ARG A 101 -0.48 2.90 4.23
C ARG A 101 -1.78 3.69 4.34
N GLU A 102 -1.79 4.78 5.12
CA GLU A 102 -2.96 5.65 5.28
C GLU A 102 -3.40 6.27 3.93
N ILE A 103 -2.44 6.62 3.06
CA ILE A 103 -2.74 7.09 1.70
C ILE A 103 -3.39 5.97 0.88
N VAL A 104 -2.86 4.75 0.94
CA VAL A 104 -3.41 3.57 0.24
C VAL A 104 -4.82 3.26 0.71
N ASP A 105 -5.06 3.30 2.03
CA ASP A 105 -6.39 3.09 2.60
C ASP A 105 -7.39 4.15 2.11
N LYS A 106 -6.98 5.41 2.05
CA LYS A 106 -7.82 6.50 1.51
C LYS A 106 -8.15 6.29 0.02
N MET A 107 -7.17 5.87 -0.79
CA MET A 107 -7.41 5.54 -2.20
C MET A 107 -8.47 4.45 -2.36
N ALA A 108 -8.35 3.36 -1.62
CA ALA A 108 -9.31 2.26 -1.66
C ALA A 108 -10.71 2.71 -1.20
N ALA A 109 -10.79 3.50 -0.12
CA ALA A 109 -12.04 4.05 0.39
C ALA A 109 -12.74 5.01 -0.61
N GLU A 110 -11.97 5.68 -1.47
CA GLU A 110 -12.48 6.53 -2.56
C GLU A 110 -12.88 5.74 -3.83
N GLY A 111 -12.77 4.41 -3.78
CA GLY A 111 -13.17 3.53 -4.88
C GLY A 111 -12.09 3.35 -5.96
N ILE A 112 -10.85 3.75 -5.71
CA ILE A 112 -9.73 3.48 -6.60
C ILE A 112 -9.34 2.00 -6.44
N THR A 113 -9.25 1.27 -7.54
CA THR A 113 -8.70 -0.09 -7.52
C THR A 113 -7.19 -0.02 -7.32
N VAL A 114 -6.68 -0.63 -6.25
CA VAL A 114 -5.24 -0.66 -5.96
C VAL A 114 -4.67 -2.05 -6.21
N LEU A 115 -3.68 -2.14 -7.08
CA LEU A 115 -2.86 -3.32 -7.28
C LEU A 115 -1.50 -3.09 -6.62
N MET A 116 -1.13 -3.90 -5.63
CA MET A 116 0.12 -3.76 -4.91
C MET A 116 1.01 -4.98 -5.13
N ALA A 117 2.20 -4.78 -5.67
CA ALA A 117 3.26 -5.77 -5.65
C ALA A 117 4.06 -5.60 -4.37
N THR A 118 4.18 -6.65 -3.56
CA THR A 118 4.97 -6.62 -2.32
C THR A 118 5.45 -8.02 -1.94
N HIS A 119 6.60 -8.07 -1.28
CA HIS A 119 7.12 -9.28 -0.63
C HIS A 119 6.68 -9.37 0.85
N ASN A 120 6.01 -8.36 1.40
CA ASN A 120 5.53 -8.35 2.77
C ASN A 120 4.18 -9.07 2.88
N ILE A 121 4.24 -10.39 3.12
CA ILE A 121 3.06 -11.26 3.20
C ILE A 121 2.17 -10.92 4.40
N ASP A 122 2.72 -10.42 5.53
CA ASP A 122 1.91 -9.99 6.67
C ASP A 122 1.06 -8.78 6.30
N TYR A 123 1.63 -7.81 5.57
CA TYR A 123 0.88 -6.65 5.10
C TYR A 123 -0.16 -7.04 4.03
N ALA A 124 0.20 -7.93 3.10
CA ALA A 124 -0.74 -8.45 2.11
C ALA A 124 -1.95 -9.14 2.78
N LEU A 125 -1.72 -9.98 3.80
CA LEU A 125 -2.77 -10.61 4.58
C LEU A 125 -3.68 -9.59 5.26
N GLU A 126 -3.10 -8.56 5.88
CA GLU A 126 -3.85 -7.56 6.64
C GLU A 126 -4.74 -6.70 5.73
N TRP A 127 -4.20 -6.28 4.58
CA TRP A 127 -4.78 -5.22 3.78
C TRP A 127 -5.60 -5.71 2.57
N ALA A 128 -5.14 -6.73 1.84
CA ALA A 128 -5.71 -7.09 0.55
C ALA A 128 -7.11 -7.71 0.66
N ASP A 129 -7.97 -7.46 -0.33
CA ASP A 129 -9.21 -8.19 -0.53
C ASP A 129 -8.94 -9.53 -1.23
N GLU A 130 -7.92 -9.57 -2.11
CA GLU A 130 -7.49 -10.74 -2.85
C GLU A 130 -5.96 -10.76 -2.97
N ILE A 131 -5.34 -11.93 -2.83
CA ILE A 131 -3.91 -12.13 -3.03
C ILE A 131 -3.68 -13.00 -4.28
N VAL A 132 -2.75 -12.56 -5.12
CA VAL A 132 -2.20 -13.35 -6.23
C VAL A 132 -0.75 -13.71 -5.88
N LEU A 133 -0.50 -14.97 -5.55
CA LEU A 133 0.84 -15.48 -5.25
C LEU A 133 1.53 -15.89 -6.55
N MET A 134 2.69 -15.29 -6.81
CA MET A 134 3.42 -15.50 -8.06
C MET A 134 4.85 -15.97 -7.81
N GLN A 135 5.36 -16.82 -8.69
CA GLN A 135 6.76 -17.22 -8.75
C GLN A 135 7.17 -17.46 -10.20
N GLU A 136 8.35 -16.98 -10.57
CA GLU A 136 8.93 -17.15 -11.91
C GLU A 136 7.97 -16.78 -13.07
N GLY A 137 7.22 -15.69 -12.88
CA GLY A 137 6.26 -15.21 -13.88
C GLY A 137 4.97 -16.04 -14.00
N ARG A 138 4.71 -16.96 -13.07
CA ARG A 138 3.51 -17.79 -13.02
C ARG A 138 2.69 -17.53 -11.78
N VAL A 139 1.38 -17.57 -11.91
CA VAL A 139 0.46 -17.56 -10.78
C VAL A 139 0.45 -18.96 -10.16
N LEU A 140 0.82 -19.06 -8.90
CA LEU A 140 0.76 -20.30 -8.11
C LEU A 140 -0.60 -20.49 -7.47
N LEU A 141 -1.14 -19.42 -6.89
CA LEU A 141 -2.42 -19.43 -6.20
C LEU A 141 -3.02 -18.02 -6.21
N GLN A 142 -4.34 -17.94 -6.27
CA GLN A 142 -5.09 -16.68 -6.21
C GLN A 142 -6.34 -16.89 -5.35
N GLY A 143 -6.70 -15.91 -4.53
CA GLY A 143 -7.94 -15.95 -3.76
C GLY A 143 -7.92 -15.14 -2.48
N ASP A 144 -8.82 -15.48 -1.58
CA ASP A 144 -8.95 -14.89 -0.25
C ASP A 144 -7.60 -14.91 0.50
N PRO A 145 -7.21 -13.80 1.16
CA PRO A 145 -5.91 -13.68 1.79
C PRO A 145 -5.60 -14.76 2.85
N VAL A 146 -6.59 -15.13 3.66
CA VAL A 146 -6.41 -16.17 4.69
C VAL A 146 -6.21 -17.54 4.03
N THR A 147 -6.96 -17.82 2.97
CA THR A 147 -6.85 -19.07 2.20
C THR A 147 -5.47 -19.19 1.55
N VAL A 148 -5.00 -18.14 0.88
CA VAL A 148 -3.68 -18.11 0.24
C VAL A 148 -2.58 -18.24 1.27
N CYS A 149 -2.62 -17.45 2.35
CA CYS A 149 -1.59 -17.42 3.38
C CYS A 149 -1.56 -18.67 4.29
N ARG A 150 -2.56 -19.53 4.24
CA ARG A 150 -2.57 -20.85 4.92
C ARG A 150 -2.03 -21.98 4.05
N ASN A 151 -1.90 -21.78 2.76
CA ASN A 151 -1.40 -22.81 1.85
C ASN A 151 0.13 -22.89 1.94
N GLN A 152 0.62 -23.75 2.83
CA GLN A 152 2.06 -23.89 3.10
C GLN A 152 2.85 -24.33 1.86
N GLU A 153 2.28 -25.21 1.03
CA GLU A 153 2.94 -25.67 -0.19
C GLU A 153 3.14 -24.52 -1.19
N ALA A 154 2.09 -23.74 -1.45
CA ALA A 154 2.18 -22.59 -2.35
C ALA A 154 3.12 -21.51 -1.82
N LEU A 155 3.10 -21.22 -0.51
CA LEU A 155 4.03 -20.28 0.12
C LEU A 155 5.48 -20.76 -0.01
N GLN A 156 5.75 -22.02 0.27
CA GLN A 156 7.08 -22.59 0.12
C GLN A 156 7.58 -22.51 -1.33
N MET A 157 6.72 -22.81 -2.31
CA MET A 157 7.04 -22.65 -3.72
C MET A 157 7.36 -21.21 -4.10
N ALA A 158 6.70 -20.25 -3.45
CA ALA A 158 6.92 -18.81 -3.65
C ALA A 158 8.08 -18.24 -2.82
N ASN A 159 8.84 -19.08 -2.08
CA ASN A 159 9.86 -18.66 -1.13
C ASN A 159 9.34 -17.66 -0.08
N GLN A 160 8.10 -17.86 0.39
CA GLN A 160 7.47 -17.06 1.42
C GLN A 160 7.28 -17.86 2.70
N GLU A 161 7.45 -17.19 3.85
CA GLU A 161 7.10 -17.74 5.16
C GLU A 161 5.62 -17.45 5.47
N PRO A 162 4.94 -18.35 6.21
CA PRO A 162 3.59 -18.07 6.67
C PRO A 162 3.54 -16.81 7.54
N PRO A 163 2.50 -15.95 7.41
CA PRO A 163 2.33 -14.78 8.26
C PRO A 163 2.42 -15.11 9.76
N ALA A 164 3.16 -14.26 10.49
CA ALA A 164 3.40 -14.48 11.91
C ALA A 164 2.11 -14.58 12.73
N VAL A 165 1.10 -13.76 12.40
CA VAL A 165 -0.20 -13.78 13.07
C VAL A 165 -0.93 -15.12 12.90
N LEU A 166 -0.90 -15.73 11.71
CA LEU A 166 -1.54 -17.02 11.45
C LEU A 166 -0.84 -18.16 12.19
N THR A 167 0.51 -18.10 12.21
CA THR A 167 1.33 -19.08 12.93
C THR A 167 1.06 -19.02 14.44
N LEU A 168 0.99 -17.81 15.00
CA LEU A 168 0.71 -17.62 16.43
C LEU A 168 -0.74 -18.01 16.77
N TYR A 169 -1.72 -17.57 15.98
CA TYR A 169 -3.13 -17.93 16.16
C TYR A 169 -3.33 -19.44 16.18
N LYS A 170 -2.75 -20.17 15.22
CA LYS A 170 -2.80 -21.62 15.15
C LYS A 170 -2.28 -22.27 16.45
N LYS A 171 -1.13 -21.81 16.95
CA LYS A 171 -0.53 -22.32 18.19
C LYS A 171 -1.39 -22.04 19.43
N LEU A 172 -2.04 -20.87 19.51
CA LEU A 172 -2.92 -20.51 20.62
C LEU A 172 -4.18 -21.37 20.63
N VAL A 173 -4.75 -21.66 19.47
CA VAL A 173 -5.89 -22.58 19.33
C VAL A 173 -5.49 -24.02 19.69
N GLU A 174 -4.37 -24.54 19.18
CA GLU A 174 -3.85 -25.87 19.48
C GLU A 174 -3.58 -26.09 20.98
N LYS A 175 -3.19 -25.02 21.69
CA LYS A 175 -2.97 -25.07 23.14
C LYS A 175 -4.24 -24.83 23.97
N GLY A 176 -5.38 -24.62 23.34
CA GLY A 176 -6.64 -24.34 24.02
C GLY A 176 -6.71 -22.95 24.69
N VAL A 177 -5.78 -22.03 24.37
CA VAL A 177 -5.80 -20.65 24.86
C VAL A 177 -6.87 -19.83 24.13
N LEU A 178 -7.10 -20.11 22.86
CA LEU A 178 -8.18 -19.53 22.07
C LEU A 178 -9.12 -20.62 21.54
N LYS A 179 -10.40 -20.31 21.51
CA LYS A 179 -11.38 -21.12 20.81
C LYS A 179 -11.29 -20.86 19.32
N GLN A 180 -11.47 -21.90 18.50
CA GLN A 180 -11.54 -21.78 17.04
C GLN A 180 -12.93 -21.27 16.63
N GLU A 181 -13.30 -20.08 17.07
CA GLU A 181 -14.59 -19.46 16.76
C GLU A 181 -14.36 -18.15 15.96
N GLY A 182 -15.19 -17.93 14.92
CA GLY A 182 -15.23 -16.69 14.18
C GLY A 182 -14.19 -16.52 13.07
N ASN A 183 -13.92 -15.28 12.75
CA ASN A 183 -12.99 -14.91 11.69
C ASN A 183 -11.53 -15.09 12.13
N VAL A 184 -10.71 -15.58 11.22
CA VAL A 184 -9.26 -15.71 11.43
C VAL A 184 -8.63 -14.31 11.48
N PRO A 185 -7.80 -14.02 12.51
CA PRO A 185 -7.17 -12.72 12.60
C PRO A 185 -6.19 -12.51 11.47
N ARG A 186 -6.27 -11.33 10.83
CA ARG A 186 -5.41 -10.95 9.70
C ARG A 186 -4.26 -10.04 10.15
N SER A 187 -4.27 -9.57 11.41
CA SER A 187 -3.20 -8.78 12.00
C SER A 187 -3.00 -9.10 13.48
N LEU A 188 -1.81 -8.76 14.02
CA LEU A 188 -1.52 -8.92 15.45
C LEU A 188 -2.49 -8.10 16.33
N ALA A 189 -2.93 -6.94 15.85
CA ALA A 189 -3.91 -6.12 16.55
C ALA A 189 -5.28 -6.81 16.66
N GLN A 190 -5.71 -7.53 15.60
CA GLN A 190 -6.93 -8.34 15.66
C GLN A 190 -6.77 -9.54 16.60
N LEU A 191 -5.62 -10.21 16.54
CA LEU A 191 -5.32 -11.32 17.44
C LEU A 191 -5.33 -10.89 18.90
N GLY A 192 -4.74 -9.74 19.22
CA GLY A 192 -4.76 -9.16 20.56
C GLY A 192 -6.20 -8.99 21.08
N ARG A 193 -7.07 -8.37 20.27
CA ARG A 193 -8.50 -8.22 20.63
C ARG A 193 -9.20 -9.56 20.90
N TYR A 194 -8.91 -10.58 20.12
CA TYR A 194 -9.49 -11.93 20.35
C TYR A 194 -9.05 -12.53 21.68
N ILE A 195 -7.79 -12.28 22.10
CA ILE A 195 -7.30 -12.72 23.41
C ILE A 195 -8.05 -11.98 24.52
N ASP A 196 -8.16 -10.64 24.43
CA ASP A 196 -8.82 -9.81 25.43
C ASP A 196 -10.32 -10.16 25.59
N GLU A 197 -11.02 -10.45 24.48
CA GLU A 197 -12.45 -10.83 24.50
C GLU A 197 -12.70 -12.18 25.18
N GLN A 198 -11.76 -13.12 25.07
CA GLN A 198 -11.90 -14.45 25.70
C GLN A 198 -11.53 -14.46 27.18
N GLU A 199 -10.75 -13.49 27.67
CA GLU A 199 -10.49 -13.33 29.11
C GLU A 199 -11.69 -12.76 29.89
N GLN A 200 -12.66 -12.13 29.19
CA GLN A 200 -13.82 -11.48 29.79
C GLN A 200 -15.09 -12.37 29.79
N GLY A 201 -15.05 -13.56 29.22
CA GLY A 201 -16.17 -14.50 29.09
C GLY A 201 -15.89 -15.85 29.74
#